data_65ff9eb3e7b99771190a4deba32afa97
#
_entry.id   65ff9eb3e7b99771190a4deba32afa97
#
_cell.length_a   1.000
_cell.length_b   1.000
_cell.length_c   1.000
_cell.angle_alpha   90.00
_cell.angle_beta   90.00
_cell.angle_gamma   90.00
#
_symmetry.space_group_name_H-M   'P 1'
#
loop_
_entity.id
_entity.type
_entity.pdbx_description
1 polymer ?
#
loop_
_entity_poly.entity_id
_entity_poly.type
_entity_poly.pdbx_seq_one_letter_code
_entity_poly.pdbx_strand_id
1 'polypeptide(L)'
;MKRMEVMGKNKKSTVNQNTNDLTVYKVGAAFALLVLALLALGRILNVYATGSTFDVVYRASQTVWTLCVILCAASVAAYIVLRKKSIRKVFPYVFVLSLLAGVTALDLRYFWTEHATALYMLHAAVYCLYIIFCLYRSEFFCFSLAAVFAGFSFY
;
A
#
# COMPACT_ATOMS: atom_id res chain seq x y z
N MET A 1 -21.92 16.43 42.35
CA MET A 1 -20.64 15.89 41.84
C MET A 1 -20.75 14.57 41.09
N LYS A 2 -21.58 13.60 41.45
CA LYS A 2 -21.71 12.30 40.76
C LYS A 2 -22.15 12.32 39.26
N ARG A 3 -22.93 13.33 38.83
CA ARG A 3 -23.43 13.42 37.44
C ARG A 3 -22.36 13.79 36.38
N MET A 4 -21.33 14.55 36.78
CA MET A 4 -20.24 14.92 35.85
C MET A 4 -19.27 13.73 35.56
N GLU A 5 -19.08 12.86 36.52
CA GLU A 5 -18.18 11.73 36.42
C GLU A 5 -18.72 10.65 35.45
N VAL A 6 -20.05 10.44 35.45
CA VAL A 6 -20.73 9.50 34.53
C VAL A 6 -20.71 9.99 33.09
N MET A 7 -20.83 11.30 32.86
CA MET A 7 -20.73 11.88 31.50
C MET A 7 -19.32 11.80 30.92
N GLY A 8 -18.30 11.93 31.77
CA GLY A 8 -16.88 11.81 31.33
C GLY A 8 -16.50 10.37 30.95
N LYS A 9 -17.03 9.35 31.66
CA LYS A 9 -16.80 7.94 31.34
C LYS A 9 -17.47 7.50 30.04
N ASN A 10 -18.71 7.94 29.78
CA ASN A 10 -19.42 7.61 28.54
C ASN A 10 -18.77 8.24 27.31
N LYS A 11 -18.23 9.46 27.42
CA LYS A 11 -17.55 10.12 26.32
C LYS A 11 -16.21 9.48 25.98
N LYS A 12 -15.48 8.94 26.96
CA LYS A 12 -14.24 8.18 26.73
C LYS A 12 -14.49 6.80 26.10
N SER A 13 -15.58 6.11 26.47
CA SER A 13 -15.91 4.82 25.89
C SER A 13 -16.35 4.90 24.43
N THR A 14 -17.14 5.92 24.06
CA THR A 14 -17.57 6.15 22.67
C THR A 14 -16.43 6.60 21.76
N VAL A 15 -15.47 7.40 22.27
CA VAL A 15 -14.29 7.81 21.49
C VAL A 15 -13.35 6.62 21.26
N ASN A 16 -13.17 5.74 22.25
CA ASN A 16 -12.34 4.55 22.09
C ASN A 16 -12.95 3.51 21.12
N GLN A 17 -14.28 3.36 21.15
CA GLN A 17 -14.98 2.47 20.26
C GLN A 17 -14.88 2.92 18.80
N ASN A 18 -15.05 4.22 18.54
CA ASN A 18 -14.96 4.80 17.19
C ASN A 18 -13.53 4.74 16.59
N THR A 19 -12.49 4.81 17.44
CA THR A 19 -11.08 4.64 16.99
C THR A 19 -10.76 3.19 16.66
N ASN A 20 -11.28 2.22 17.41
CA ASN A 20 -11.09 0.81 17.12
C ASN A 20 -11.79 0.41 15.83
N ASP A 21 -13.02 0.85 15.60
CA ASP A 21 -13.78 0.58 14.37
C ASP A 21 -13.03 1.13 13.14
N LEU A 22 -12.51 2.35 13.21
CA LEU A 22 -11.75 2.94 12.11
C LEU A 22 -10.46 2.15 11.79
N THR A 23 -9.80 1.60 12.80
CA THR A 23 -8.59 0.78 12.62
C THR A 23 -8.95 -0.56 11.96
N VAL A 24 -10.03 -1.20 12.39
CA VAL A 24 -10.53 -2.44 11.77
C VAL A 24 -10.85 -2.23 10.29
N TYR A 25 -11.53 -1.13 9.93
CA TYR A 25 -11.81 -0.81 8.52
C TYR A 25 -10.54 -0.60 7.70
N LYS A 26 -9.54 0.09 8.23
CA LYS A 26 -8.26 0.30 7.53
C LYS A 26 -7.52 -1.01 7.28
N VAL A 27 -7.45 -1.87 8.29
CA VAL A 27 -6.81 -3.19 8.19
C VAL A 27 -7.56 -4.08 7.20
N GLY A 28 -8.90 -4.12 7.29
CA GLY A 28 -9.74 -4.87 6.37
C GLY A 28 -9.58 -4.40 4.91
N ALA A 29 -9.57 -3.08 4.68
CA ALA A 29 -9.34 -2.51 3.36
C ALA A 29 -7.95 -2.84 2.82
N ALA A 30 -6.91 -2.78 3.65
CA ALA A 30 -5.54 -3.13 3.25
C ALA A 30 -5.44 -4.60 2.88
N PHE A 31 -6.07 -5.49 3.64
CA PHE A 31 -6.09 -6.92 3.34
C PHE A 31 -6.84 -7.22 2.03
N ALA A 32 -7.99 -6.58 1.80
CA ALA A 32 -8.73 -6.72 0.55
C ALA A 32 -7.91 -6.23 -0.65
N LEU A 33 -7.22 -5.10 -0.52
CA LEU A 33 -6.32 -4.58 -1.55
C LEU A 33 -5.14 -5.52 -1.81
N LEU A 34 -4.55 -6.12 -0.77
CA LEU A 34 -3.51 -7.14 -0.92
C LEU A 34 -4.00 -8.31 -1.76
N VAL A 35 -5.15 -8.89 -1.41
CA VAL A 35 -5.71 -10.03 -2.14
C VAL A 35 -5.97 -9.66 -3.61
N LEU A 36 -6.57 -8.50 -3.86
CA LEU A 36 -6.81 -8.02 -5.23
C LEU A 36 -5.51 -7.80 -6.00
N ALA A 37 -4.49 -7.22 -5.38
CA ALA A 37 -3.18 -7.00 -6.01
C ALA A 37 -2.49 -8.33 -6.37
N LEU A 38 -2.51 -9.32 -5.47
CA LEU A 38 -1.93 -10.65 -5.73
C LEU A 38 -2.68 -11.41 -6.82
N LEU A 39 -4.02 -11.33 -6.85
CA LEU A 39 -4.83 -11.93 -7.90
C LEU A 39 -4.57 -11.27 -9.26
N ALA A 40 -4.51 -9.92 -9.30
CA ALA A 40 -4.19 -9.19 -10.53
C ALA A 40 -2.79 -9.53 -11.03
N LEU A 41 -1.79 -9.57 -10.14
CA LEU A 41 -0.42 -9.96 -10.48
C LEU A 41 -0.37 -11.39 -11.03
N GLY A 42 -1.07 -12.33 -10.39
CA GLY A 42 -1.16 -13.71 -10.87
C GLY A 42 -1.77 -13.83 -12.26
N ARG A 43 -2.80 -13.03 -12.55
CA ARG A 43 -3.40 -12.97 -13.90
C ARG A 43 -2.44 -12.40 -14.93
N ILE A 44 -1.75 -11.31 -14.62
CA ILE A 44 -0.77 -10.70 -15.52
C ILE A 44 0.38 -11.66 -15.81
N LEU A 45 0.96 -12.28 -14.79
CA LEU A 45 2.05 -13.25 -14.94
C LEU A 45 1.63 -14.47 -15.76
N ASN A 46 0.39 -14.94 -15.59
CA ASN A 46 -0.13 -16.05 -16.42
C ASN A 46 -0.25 -15.65 -17.89
N VAL A 47 -0.66 -14.42 -18.20
CA VAL A 47 -0.71 -13.91 -19.59
C VAL A 47 0.69 -13.86 -20.19
N TYR A 48 1.69 -13.43 -19.45
CA TYR A 48 3.09 -13.45 -19.90
C TYR A 48 3.58 -14.89 -20.17
N ALA A 49 3.24 -15.83 -19.30
CA ALA A 49 3.65 -17.23 -19.44
C ALA A 49 3.00 -17.93 -20.64
N THR A 50 1.75 -17.58 -20.95
CA THR A 50 1.01 -18.20 -22.09
C THR A 50 1.27 -17.54 -23.45
N GLY A 51 1.83 -16.33 -23.44
CA GLY A 51 2.15 -15.57 -24.67
C GLY A 51 0.95 -15.08 -25.49
N SER A 52 -0.27 -15.41 -25.10
CA SER A 52 -1.48 -15.20 -25.91
C SER A 52 -1.84 -13.72 -26.14
N THR A 53 -1.41 -12.82 -25.25
CA THR A 53 -1.70 -11.37 -25.31
C THR A 53 -0.50 -10.54 -24.87
N PHE A 54 0.70 -11.04 -25.11
CA PHE A 54 1.95 -10.42 -24.68
C PHE A 54 2.07 -8.95 -25.10
N ASP A 55 1.82 -8.63 -26.36
CA ASP A 55 1.92 -7.26 -26.89
C ASP A 55 0.99 -6.28 -26.18
N VAL A 56 -0.21 -6.72 -25.80
CA VAL A 56 -1.20 -5.89 -25.11
C VAL A 56 -0.70 -5.57 -23.69
N VAL A 57 -0.22 -6.60 -22.98
CA VAL A 57 0.27 -6.42 -21.59
C VAL A 57 1.55 -5.60 -21.58
N TYR A 58 2.45 -5.81 -22.54
CA TYR A 58 3.68 -5.04 -22.69
C TYR A 58 3.41 -3.54 -22.93
N ARG A 59 2.49 -3.21 -23.85
CA ARG A 59 2.07 -1.82 -24.09
C ARG A 59 1.35 -1.22 -22.88
N ALA A 60 0.48 -2.01 -22.24
CA ALA A 60 -0.21 -1.59 -21.02
C ALA A 60 0.76 -1.29 -19.88
N SER A 61 1.79 -2.12 -19.67
CA SER A 61 2.80 -1.90 -18.64
C SER A 61 3.58 -0.60 -18.86
N GLN A 62 3.89 -0.26 -20.12
CA GLN A 62 4.52 1.01 -20.45
C GLN A 62 3.62 2.22 -20.10
N THR A 63 2.33 2.13 -20.46
CA THR A 63 1.37 3.19 -20.14
C THR A 63 1.19 3.34 -18.63
N VAL A 64 1.06 2.23 -17.90
CA VAL A 64 0.95 2.21 -16.44
C VAL A 64 2.18 2.81 -15.78
N TRP A 65 3.38 2.42 -16.20
CA TRP A 65 4.64 3.01 -15.71
C TRP A 65 4.65 4.53 -15.86
N THR A 66 4.36 5.03 -17.05
CA THR A 66 4.34 6.48 -17.33
C THR A 66 3.33 7.22 -16.46
N LEU A 67 2.11 6.67 -16.32
CA LEU A 67 1.08 7.23 -15.45
C LEU A 67 1.51 7.22 -13.96
N CYS A 68 2.15 6.15 -13.51
CA CYS A 68 2.65 6.06 -12.13
C CYS A 68 3.72 7.11 -11.82
N VAL A 69 4.64 7.37 -12.74
CA VAL A 69 5.65 8.44 -12.59
C VAL A 69 4.99 9.80 -12.46
N ILE A 70 4.00 10.10 -13.31
CA ILE A 70 3.24 11.36 -13.26
C ILE A 70 2.48 11.46 -11.92
N LEU A 71 1.82 10.39 -11.48
CA LEU A 71 1.09 10.36 -10.21
C LEU A 71 2.02 10.53 -9.00
N CYS A 72 3.21 9.92 -9.02
CA CYS A 72 4.22 10.12 -7.98
C CYS A 72 4.64 11.60 -7.91
N ALA A 73 4.98 12.20 -9.02
CA ALA A 73 5.38 13.62 -9.09
C ALA A 73 4.23 14.54 -8.63
N ALA A 74 3.02 14.30 -9.12
CA ALA A 74 1.83 15.07 -8.76
C ALA A 74 1.49 14.92 -7.26
N SER A 75 1.63 13.73 -6.67
CA SER A 75 1.35 13.51 -5.24
C SER A 75 2.35 14.25 -4.35
N VAL A 76 3.64 14.28 -4.72
CA VAL A 76 4.66 15.05 -4.00
C VAL A 76 4.38 16.55 -4.10
N ALA A 77 4.11 17.06 -5.31
CA ALA A 77 3.78 18.46 -5.53
C ALA A 77 2.52 18.87 -4.74
N ALA A 78 1.46 18.08 -4.79
CA ALA A 78 0.23 18.32 -4.05
C ALA A 78 0.46 18.26 -2.52
N TYR A 79 1.29 17.36 -2.03
CA TYR A 79 1.65 17.28 -0.62
C TYR A 79 2.35 18.55 -0.13
N ILE A 80 3.19 19.15 -0.96
CA ILE A 80 3.91 20.40 -0.64
C ILE A 80 2.96 21.60 -0.69
N VAL A 81 2.17 21.71 -1.77
CA VAL A 81 1.28 22.86 -2.01
C VAL A 81 0.10 22.90 -1.02
N LEU A 82 -0.51 21.75 -0.72
CA LEU A 82 -1.71 21.65 0.11
C LEU A 82 -1.40 21.53 1.61
N ARG A 83 -0.37 22.21 2.09
CA ARG A 83 0.13 22.13 3.49
C ARG A 83 -0.93 22.27 4.59
N LYS A 84 -1.98 23.06 4.35
CA LYS A 84 -3.01 23.40 5.34
C LYS A 84 -4.32 22.62 5.21
N LYS A 85 -4.51 21.75 4.19
CA LYS A 85 -5.78 21.05 3.96
C LYS A 85 -5.77 19.64 4.56
N SER A 86 -6.92 19.19 5.09
CA SER A 86 -7.13 17.83 5.62
C SER A 86 -6.82 16.74 4.59
N ILE A 87 -7.01 17.04 3.31
CA ILE A 87 -6.73 16.15 2.15
C ILE A 87 -5.25 15.79 2.04
N ARG A 88 -4.33 16.57 2.62
CA ARG A 88 -2.88 16.28 2.62
C ARG A 88 -2.55 14.85 3.09
N LYS A 89 -3.33 14.30 4.01
CA LYS A 89 -3.12 12.95 4.55
C LYS A 89 -3.29 11.82 3.53
N VAL A 90 -3.95 12.08 2.40
CA VAL A 90 -4.21 11.07 1.35
C VAL A 90 -3.02 10.93 0.41
N PHE A 91 -2.26 12.00 0.15
CA PHE A 91 -1.18 11.99 -0.84
C PHE A 91 -0.04 10.99 -0.55
N PRO A 92 0.42 10.75 0.70
CA PRO A 92 1.40 9.72 0.97
C PRO A 92 0.93 8.32 0.56
N TYR A 93 -0.35 8.01 0.73
CA TYR A 93 -0.91 6.72 0.31
C TYR A 93 -0.94 6.59 -1.21
N VAL A 94 -1.35 7.65 -1.91
CA VAL A 94 -1.33 7.69 -3.38
C VAL A 94 0.10 7.53 -3.89
N PHE A 95 1.07 8.18 -3.26
CA PHE A 95 2.48 8.05 -3.61
C PHE A 95 2.99 6.63 -3.46
N VAL A 96 2.75 5.98 -2.31
CA VAL A 96 3.20 4.59 -2.05
C VAL A 96 2.55 3.61 -3.03
N LEU A 97 1.25 3.73 -3.26
CA LEU A 97 0.53 2.85 -4.19
C LEU A 97 0.99 3.04 -5.64
N SER A 98 1.19 4.28 -6.07
CA SER A 98 1.69 4.55 -7.43
C SER A 98 3.15 4.12 -7.60
N LEU A 99 3.98 4.25 -6.56
CA LEU A 99 5.34 3.74 -6.57
C LEU A 99 5.36 2.21 -6.71
N LEU A 100 4.56 1.51 -5.90
CA LEU A 100 4.45 0.06 -5.95
C LEU A 100 3.98 -0.45 -7.31
N ALA A 101 2.93 0.17 -7.86
CA ALA A 101 2.42 -0.16 -9.19
C ALA A 101 3.44 0.15 -10.29
N GLY A 102 4.17 1.27 -10.16
CA GLY A 102 5.23 1.66 -11.09
C GLY A 102 6.39 0.68 -11.10
N VAL A 103 6.90 0.29 -9.94
CA VAL A 103 7.96 -0.71 -9.82
C VAL A 103 7.52 -2.04 -10.43
N THR A 104 6.30 -2.49 -10.14
CA THR A 104 5.74 -3.72 -10.71
C THR A 104 5.65 -3.65 -12.24
N ALA A 105 5.17 -2.53 -12.79
CA ALA A 105 5.07 -2.36 -14.25
C ALA A 105 6.44 -2.31 -14.92
N LEU A 106 7.44 -1.72 -14.26
CA LEU A 106 8.81 -1.63 -14.73
C LEU A 106 9.47 -3.02 -14.74
N ASP A 107 9.32 -3.77 -13.67
CA ASP A 107 9.88 -5.11 -13.54
C ASP A 107 9.28 -6.07 -14.59
N LEU A 108 7.96 -6.08 -14.75
CA LEU A 108 7.27 -6.85 -15.78
C LEU A 108 7.70 -6.49 -17.20
N ARG A 109 8.16 -5.27 -17.43
CA ARG A 109 8.64 -4.82 -18.73
C ARG A 109 10.04 -5.33 -19.07
N TYR A 110 10.96 -5.33 -18.09
CA TYR A 110 12.37 -5.64 -18.33
C TYR A 110 12.74 -7.09 -18.00
N PHE A 111 12.13 -7.66 -16.97
CA PHE A 111 12.49 -8.98 -16.44
C PHE A 111 11.38 -10.03 -16.63
N TRP A 112 10.20 -9.60 -17.10
CA TRP A 112 9.06 -10.46 -17.43
C TRP A 112 8.63 -11.30 -16.21
N THR A 113 8.77 -12.65 -16.29
CA THR A 113 8.40 -13.57 -15.22
C THR A 113 9.57 -13.99 -14.33
N GLU A 114 10.78 -13.55 -14.63
CA GLU A 114 11.98 -13.98 -13.90
C GLU A 114 11.90 -13.60 -12.40
N HIS A 115 11.38 -12.41 -12.11
CA HIS A 115 11.23 -11.91 -10.75
C HIS A 115 9.83 -12.11 -10.15
N ALA A 116 9.03 -13.04 -10.69
CA ALA A 116 7.65 -13.23 -10.23
C ALA A 116 7.54 -13.42 -8.72
N THR A 117 8.38 -14.26 -8.12
CA THR A 117 8.41 -14.49 -6.66
C THR A 117 8.77 -13.24 -5.89
N ALA A 118 9.75 -12.46 -6.37
CA ALA A 118 10.14 -11.19 -5.74
C ALA A 118 9.01 -10.16 -5.78
N LEU A 119 8.26 -10.08 -6.87
CA LEU A 119 7.08 -9.21 -6.98
C LEU A 119 5.98 -9.61 -5.99
N TYR A 120 5.68 -10.90 -5.84
CA TYR A 120 4.73 -11.36 -4.83
C TYR A 120 5.19 -11.00 -3.41
N MET A 121 6.46 -11.23 -3.10
CA MET A 121 7.04 -10.88 -1.79
C MET A 121 7.02 -9.38 -1.54
N LEU A 122 7.34 -8.56 -2.54
CA LEU A 122 7.30 -7.09 -2.44
C LEU A 122 5.89 -6.59 -2.09
N HIS A 123 4.86 -7.07 -2.80
CA HIS A 123 3.48 -6.68 -2.52
C HIS A 123 3.07 -7.14 -1.11
N ALA A 124 3.30 -8.40 -0.76
CA ALA A 124 3.00 -8.91 0.57
C ALA A 124 3.67 -8.09 1.66
N ALA A 125 4.97 -7.77 1.52
CA ALA A 125 5.73 -6.99 2.49
C ALA A 125 5.17 -5.58 2.68
N VAL A 126 4.88 -4.85 1.58
CA VAL A 126 4.35 -3.48 1.65
C VAL A 126 2.99 -3.43 2.36
N TYR A 127 2.08 -4.34 2.01
CA TYR A 127 0.76 -4.37 2.64
C TYR A 127 0.82 -4.85 4.09
N CYS A 128 1.67 -5.84 4.42
CA CYS A 128 1.89 -6.28 5.80
C CYS A 128 2.49 -5.15 6.65
N LEU A 129 3.47 -4.42 6.14
CA LEU A 129 4.03 -3.25 6.83
C LEU A 129 2.97 -2.18 7.10
N TYR A 130 2.06 -1.93 6.15
CA TYR A 130 0.96 -1.01 6.37
C TYR A 130 -0.01 -1.49 7.46
N ILE A 131 -0.34 -2.78 7.50
CA ILE A 131 -1.17 -3.38 8.55
C ILE A 131 -0.49 -3.23 9.91
N ILE A 132 0.80 -3.53 9.99
CA ILE A 132 1.61 -3.36 11.21
C ILE A 132 1.60 -1.89 11.65
N PHE A 133 1.77 -0.95 10.74
CA PHE A 133 1.69 0.47 11.03
C PHE A 133 0.32 0.91 11.58
N CYS A 134 -0.77 0.29 11.12
CA CYS A 134 -2.11 0.56 11.62
C CYS A 134 -2.39 -0.01 13.01
N LEU A 135 -1.79 -1.16 13.34
CA LEU A 135 -2.08 -1.91 14.56
C LEU A 135 -1.12 -1.59 15.71
N TYR A 136 0.14 -1.28 15.40
CA TYR A 136 1.21 -1.17 16.39
C TYR A 136 1.80 0.24 16.47
N ARG A 137 2.61 0.47 17.50
CA ARG A 137 3.36 1.73 17.68
C ARG A 137 4.49 1.85 16.64
N SER A 138 4.90 3.08 16.38
CA SER A 138 5.97 3.42 15.42
C SER A 138 7.28 2.65 15.62
N GLU A 139 7.62 2.30 16.86
CA GLU A 139 8.82 1.51 17.18
C GLU A 139 8.78 0.12 16.54
N PHE A 140 7.65 -0.57 16.65
CA PHE A 140 7.47 -1.91 16.07
C PHE A 140 7.49 -1.86 14.53
N PHE A 141 6.97 -0.80 13.95
CA PHE A 141 7.04 -0.56 12.51
C PHE A 141 8.50 -0.43 12.03
N CYS A 142 9.36 0.31 12.75
CA CYS A 142 10.77 0.45 12.39
C CYS A 142 11.51 -0.90 12.42
N PHE A 143 11.25 -1.75 13.43
CA PHE A 143 11.83 -3.10 13.48
C PHE A 143 11.37 -3.98 12.32
N SER A 144 10.07 -3.95 12.00
CA SER A 144 9.51 -4.71 10.88
C SER A 144 10.07 -4.25 9.54
N LEU A 145 10.24 -2.94 9.37
CA LEU A 145 10.84 -2.35 8.18
C LEU A 145 12.31 -2.82 8.01
N ALA A 146 13.09 -2.77 9.08
CA ALA A 146 14.47 -3.24 9.06
C ALA A 146 14.56 -4.74 8.72
N ALA A 147 13.68 -5.58 9.28
CA ALA A 147 13.61 -7.00 8.98
C ALA A 147 13.27 -7.28 7.51
N VAL A 148 12.35 -6.53 6.92
CA VAL A 148 12.00 -6.63 5.49
C VAL A 148 13.20 -6.27 4.61
N PHE A 149 13.89 -5.15 4.90
CA PHE A 149 15.08 -4.76 4.15
C PHE A 149 16.20 -5.79 4.26
N ALA A 150 16.45 -6.33 5.46
CA ALA A 150 17.42 -7.40 5.64
C ALA A 150 17.04 -8.63 4.80
N GLY A 151 15.77 -9.06 4.83
CA GLY A 151 15.29 -10.19 4.04
C GLY A 151 15.52 -10.01 2.53
N PHE A 152 15.22 -8.83 1.99
CA PHE A 152 15.47 -8.52 0.56
C PHE A 152 16.97 -8.44 0.22
N SER A 153 17.84 -8.13 1.18
CA SER A 153 19.30 -8.08 0.95
C SER A 153 19.94 -9.47 0.83
N PHE A 154 19.25 -10.51 1.29
CA PHE A 154 19.71 -11.91 1.22
C PHE A 154 19.08 -12.71 0.05
N TYR A 155 18.16 -12.13 -0.67
CA TYR A 155 17.51 -12.72 -1.84
C TYR A 155 18.17 -12.28 -3.14
#